data_7f907d87d1608d35cac6b8caed0bd9f7
#
_entry.id   7f907d87d1608d35cac6b8caed0bd9f7
#
_cell.length_a   1.000
_cell.length_b   1.000
_cell.length_c   1.000
_cell.angle_alpha   90.00
_cell.angle_beta   90.00
_cell.angle_gamma   90.00
#
_symmetry.space_group_name_H-M   'P 1'
#
loop_
_entity.id
_entity.type
_entity.pdbx_description
1 polymer ?
#
loop_
_entity_poly.entity_id
_entity_poly.type
_entity_poly.pdbx_seq_one_letter_code
_entity_poly.pdbx_strand_id
1 'polypeptide(L)'
;MFDLEGKVALVTGATSGIGRAAAQAFASAGANVVFSARNERVGNNLLQELTNFGVKSVYNICDVSVEKDAEALVETGVQSFGKINFAFNNAGIFASESNFHEHATEQWDKVLANNLTSVYFFMKYEIKAMLSRPKKEPAVIVNNASIVAHRGSSASGIAYTAAKHGILGLTRQAALAYVDDNIRCNSVSPGPTLTNATRSVLEGPPDQVKSFLSSVNPMSEAVDADDIAATVLFLCSSKANMINGHDIPIDGGQLSKL
;
A
#
# COMPACT_ATOMS: atom_id res chain seq x y z
N MET A 1 -3.34 3.23 21.45
CA MET A 1 -3.38 4.20 20.34
C MET A 1 -1.94 4.42 19.89
N PHE A 2 -1.66 4.50 18.60
CA PHE A 2 -0.33 4.88 18.09
C PHE A 2 -0.25 6.40 18.10
N ASP A 3 0.87 6.93 18.57
CA ASP A 3 1.14 8.38 18.57
C ASP A 3 2.19 8.66 17.48
N LEU A 4 1.75 9.35 16.43
CA LEU A 4 2.57 9.74 15.29
C LEU A 4 2.59 11.28 15.12
N GLU A 5 2.32 12.03 16.20
CA GLU A 5 2.32 13.49 16.18
C GLU A 5 3.64 14.04 15.62
N GLY A 6 3.54 15.01 14.72
CA GLY A 6 4.68 15.62 14.04
C GLY A 6 5.41 14.73 13.03
N LYS A 7 4.92 13.50 12.78
CA LYS A 7 5.42 12.64 11.71
C LYS A 7 4.74 12.98 10.38
N VAL A 8 5.33 12.47 9.30
CA VAL A 8 4.82 12.66 7.94
C VAL A 8 4.70 11.29 7.27
N ALA A 9 3.50 10.95 6.83
CA ALA A 9 3.20 9.72 6.10
C ALA A 9 2.87 10.04 4.64
N LEU A 10 3.49 9.32 3.70
CA LEU A 10 3.16 9.34 2.29
C LEU A 10 2.33 8.11 1.95
N VAL A 11 1.19 8.30 1.28
CA VAL A 11 0.28 7.19 0.93
C VAL A 11 -0.07 7.27 -0.55
N THR A 12 0.27 6.23 -1.32
CA THR A 12 -0.15 6.14 -2.72
C THR A 12 -1.51 5.45 -2.85
N GLY A 13 -2.32 5.88 -3.84
CA GLY A 13 -3.67 5.33 -4.02
C GLY A 13 -4.61 5.62 -2.85
N ALA A 14 -4.42 6.74 -2.16
CA ALA A 14 -5.11 7.10 -0.92
C ALA A 14 -6.59 7.48 -1.10
N THR A 15 -7.09 7.64 -2.31
CA THR A 15 -8.44 8.20 -2.53
C THR A 15 -9.58 7.16 -2.42
N SER A 16 -9.26 5.89 -2.19
CA SER A 16 -10.25 4.82 -2.02
C SER A 16 -9.68 3.60 -1.29
N GLY A 17 -10.58 2.72 -0.78
CA GLY A 17 -10.23 1.41 -0.22
C GLY A 17 -9.13 1.47 0.85
N ILE A 18 -8.20 0.52 0.77
CA ILE A 18 -7.11 0.35 1.74
C ILE A 18 -6.28 1.64 1.91
N GLY A 19 -5.95 2.32 0.79
CA GLY A 19 -5.16 3.56 0.86
C GLY A 19 -5.87 4.69 1.59
N ARG A 20 -7.21 4.81 1.42
CA ARG A 20 -8.00 5.81 2.15
C ARG A 20 -8.08 5.50 3.64
N ALA A 21 -8.33 4.25 3.99
CA ALA A 21 -8.32 3.81 5.38
C ALA A 21 -6.95 4.09 6.04
N ALA A 22 -5.84 3.77 5.34
CA ALA A 22 -4.49 4.07 5.84
C ALA A 22 -4.23 5.57 6.00
N ALA A 23 -4.64 6.41 5.04
CA ALA A 23 -4.47 7.87 5.14
C ALA A 23 -5.25 8.44 6.34
N GLN A 24 -6.49 7.99 6.54
CA GLN A 24 -7.31 8.38 7.69
C GLN A 24 -6.71 7.86 9.01
N ALA A 25 -6.20 6.64 9.04
CA ALA A 25 -5.56 6.07 10.21
C ALA A 25 -4.27 6.82 10.60
N PHE A 26 -3.42 7.19 9.63
CA PHE A 26 -2.26 8.06 9.87
C PHE A 26 -2.67 9.42 10.43
N ALA A 27 -3.68 10.06 9.82
CA ALA A 27 -4.20 11.35 10.28
C ALA A 27 -4.78 11.26 11.71
N SER A 28 -5.57 10.22 12.00
CA SER A 28 -6.12 9.96 13.34
C SER A 28 -5.03 9.72 14.40
N ALA A 29 -3.87 9.22 13.98
CA ALA A 29 -2.69 9.06 14.85
C ALA A 29 -1.83 10.33 14.97
N GLY A 30 -2.24 11.45 14.37
CA GLY A 30 -1.56 12.76 14.45
C GLY A 30 -0.50 13.02 13.38
N ALA A 31 -0.32 12.13 12.40
CA ALA A 31 0.64 12.33 11.32
C ALA A 31 0.10 13.27 10.25
N ASN A 32 0.93 14.16 9.72
CA ASN A 32 0.65 14.86 8.47
C ASN A 32 0.67 13.88 7.30
N VAL A 33 -0.18 14.11 6.30
CA VAL A 33 -0.36 13.15 5.20
C VAL A 33 -0.03 13.78 3.85
N VAL A 34 0.84 13.11 3.11
CA VAL A 34 1.12 13.36 1.69
C VAL A 34 0.46 12.25 0.89
N PHE A 35 -0.29 12.56 -0.17
CA PHE A 35 -0.96 11.50 -0.91
C PHE A 35 -1.08 11.75 -2.40
N SER A 36 -1.20 10.67 -3.18
CA SER A 36 -1.49 10.73 -4.61
C SER A 36 -2.99 10.74 -4.88
N ALA A 37 -3.42 11.55 -5.84
CA ALA A 37 -4.78 11.55 -6.36
C ALA A 37 -4.77 11.49 -7.89
N ARG A 38 -5.79 10.89 -8.51
CA ARG A 38 -5.89 10.81 -9.97
C ARG A 38 -6.52 12.05 -10.61
N ASN A 39 -7.23 12.84 -9.85
CA ASN A 39 -7.81 14.11 -10.26
C ASN A 39 -8.14 14.99 -9.04
N GLU A 40 -8.37 16.27 -9.29
CA GLU A 40 -8.61 17.26 -8.23
C GLU A 40 -9.84 16.95 -7.38
N ARG A 41 -10.93 16.47 -7.98
CA ARG A 41 -12.16 16.20 -7.24
C ARG A 41 -11.95 15.18 -6.12
N VAL A 42 -11.31 14.05 -6.41
CA VAL A 42 -11.06 13.03 -5.39
C VAL A 42 -9.95 13.44 -4.42
N GLY A 43 -8.96 14.22 -4.89
CA GLY A 43 -7.92 14.80 -4.05
C GLY A 43 -8.49 15.76 -3.01
N ASN A 44 -9.31 16.72 -3.45
CA ASN A 44 -9.92 17.70 -2.56
C ASN A 44 -10.88 17.07 -1.56
N ASN A 45 -11.65 16.04 -1.95
CA ASN A 45 -12.52 15.31 -1.05
C ASN A 45 -11.72 14.68 0.10
N LEU A 46 -10.65 13.95 -0.21
CA LEU A 46 -9.82 13.35 0.83
C LEU A 46 -9.10 14.41 1.67
N LEU A 47 -8.60 15.48 1.05
CA LEU A 47 -7.97 16.58 1.78
C LEU A 47 -8.91 17.16 2.84
N GLN A 48 -10.18 17.41 2.49
CA GLN A 48 -11.20 17.90 3.40
C GLN A 48 -11.48 16.89 4.54
N GLU A 49 -11.56 15.59 4.22
CA GLU A 49 -11.74 14.55 5.23
C GLU A 49 -10.59 14.52 6.24
N LEU A 50 -9.35 14.59 5.77
CA LEU A 50 -8.16 14.56 6.63
C LEU A 50 -8.05 15.81 7.52
N THR A 51 -8.58 16.95 7.08
CA THR A 51 -8.63 18.18 7.88
C THR A 51 -9.43 17.99 9.18
N ASN A 52 -10.43 17.11 9.21
CA ASN A 52 -11.23 16.82 10.40
C ASN A 52 -10.41 16.19 11.54
N PHE A 53 -9.25 15.62 11.25
CA PHE A 53 -8.33 15.05 12.24
C PHE A 53 -7.35 16.11 12.83
N GLY A 54 -7.40 17.35 12.37
CA GLY A 54 -6.52 18.44 12.85
C GLY A 54 -5.08 18.37 12.32
N VAL A 55 -4.79 17.52 11.36
CA VAL A 55 -3.46 17.40 10.73
C VAL A 55 -3.38 18.19 9.43
N LYS A 56 -2.16 18.49 8.99
CA LYS A 56 -1.92 19.08 7.67
C LYS A 56 -1.78 17.96 6.62
N SER A 57 -2.35 18.21 5.44
CA SER A 57 -2.25 17.26 4.32
C SER A 57 -2.01 17.99 3.02
N VAL A 58 -1.29 17.34 2.10
CA VAL A 58 -1.04 17.81 0.73
C VAL A 58 -1.15 16.66 -0.24
N TYR A 59 -1.46 16.95 -1.51
CA TYR A 59 -1.48 15.94 -2.55
C TYR A 59 -1.01 16.48 -3.90
N ASN A 60 -0.60 15.57 -4.78
CA ASN A 60 -0.41 15.85 -6.20
C ASN A 60 -1.36 15.01 -7.03
N ILE A 61 -1.74 15.54 -8.19
CA ILE A 61 -2.24 14.70 -9.27
C ILE A 61 -1.07 13.87 -9.77
N CYS A 62 -1.21 12.54 -9.70
CA CYS A 62 -0.08 11.63 -9.87
C CYS A 62 -0.55 10.34 -10.55
N ASP A 63 0.06 10.03 -11.67
CA ASP A 63 0.06 8.69 -12.26
C ASP A 63 1.25 7.92 -11.71
N VAL A 64 0.99 6.95 -10.85
CA VAL A 64 2.04 6.19 -10.17
C VAL A 64 2.96 5.41 -11.11
N SER A 65 2.52 5.15 -12.35
CA SER A 65 3.34 4.50 -13.38
C SER A 65 4.34 5.43 -14.04
N VAL A 66 4.30 6.74 -13.72
CA VAL A 66 5.21 7.76 -14.25
C VAL A 66 6.23 8.15 -13.19
N GLU A 67 7.52 7.89 -13.46
CA GLU A 67 8.59 8.13 -12.48
C GLU A 67 8.67 9.58 -11.99
N LYS A 68 8.48 10.55 -12.90
CA LYS A 68 8.50 11.98 -12.55
C LYS A 68 7.38 12.38 -11.58
N ASP A 69 6.22 11.74 -11.68
CA ASP A 69 5.11 12.01 -10.78
C ASP A 69 5.41 11.47 -9.37
N ALA A 70 6.09 10.31 -9.28
CA ALA A 70 6.53 9.76 -8.01
C ALA A 70 7.59 10.68 -7.35
N GLU A 71 8.58 11.17 -8.11
CA GLU A 71 9.55 12.15 -7.63
C GLU A 71 8.86 13.42 -7.14
N ALA A 72 7.98 14.00 -7.94
CA ALA A 72 7.26 15.24 -7.62
C ALA A 72 6.40 15.11 -6.34
N LEU A 73 5.74 13.97 -6.12
CA LEU A 73 4.93 13.75 -4.92
C LEU A 73 5.80 13.71 -3.66
N VAL A 74 6.92 12.98 -3.70
CA VAL A 74 7.87 12.93 -2.57
C VAL A 74 8.46 14.31 -2.29
N GLU A 75 8.86 15.04 -3.34
CA GLU A 75 9.37 16.43 -3.20
C GLU A 75 8.33 17.36 -2.58
N THR A 76 7.07 17.27 -3.01
CA THR A 76 5.97 18.04 -2.40
C THR A 76 5.87 17.77 -0.89
N GLY A 77 5.99 16.52 -0.47
CA GLY A 77 6.00 16.16 0.93
C GLY A 77 7.19 16.74 1.70
N VAL A 78 8.40 16.66 1.13
CA VAL A 78 9.61 17.22 1.74
C VAL A 78 9.53 18.75 1.80
N GLN A 79 9.06 19.43 0.75
CA GLN A 79 8.89 20.88 0.74
C GLN A 79 7.85 21.37 1.74
N SER A 80 6.75 20.62 1.90
CA SER A 80 5.64 21.01 2.78
C SER A 80 5.93 20.74 4.26
N PHE A 81 6.67 19.66 4.57
CA PHE A 81 6.83 19.17 5.94
C PHE A 81 8.28 18.94 6.37
N GLY A 82 9.24 19.18 5.49
CA GLY A 82 10.68 19.03 5.77
C GLY A 82 11.20 17.60 5.74
N LYS A 83 10.33 16.59 5.71
CA LYS A 83 10.72 15.16 5.78
C LYS A 83 9.60 14.23 5.37
N ILE A 84 9.95 12.95 5.13
CA ILE A 84 9.04 11.81 5.08
C ILE A 84 9.50 10.79 6.13
N ASN A 85 8.62 10.41 7.05
CA ASN A 85 8.90 9.38 8.07
C ASN A 85 8.38 8.00 7.66
N PHE A 86 7.18 7.97 7.09
CA PHE A 86 6.49 6.75 6.73
C PHE A 86 6.03 6.81 5.29
N ALA A 87 6.07 5.67 4.61
CA ALA A 87 5.52 5.51 3.28
C ALA A 87 4.66 4.25 3.22
N PHE A 88 3.49 4.36 2.62
CA PHE A 88 2.63 3.23 2.30
C PHE A 88 2.41 3.18 0.78
N ASN A 89 3.13 2.30 0.12
CA ASN A 89 3.05 2.05 -1.31
C ASN A 89 1.87 1.12 -1.61
N ASN A 90 0.69 1.71 -1.79
CA ASN A 90 -0.56 0.97 -1.89
C ASN A 90 -1.18 1.01 -3.30
N ALA A 91 -0.89 2.04 -4.10
CA ALA A 91 -1.48 2.16 -5.42
C ALA A 91 -1.26 0.91 -6.29
N GLY A 92 -2.29 0.53 -7.02
CA GLY A 92 -2.23 -0.60 -7.93
C GLY A 92 -3.54 -0.79 -8.68
N ILE A 93 -3.49 -1.62 -9.71
CA ILE A 93 -4.64 -2.03 -10.49
C ILE A 93 -4.80 -3.54 -10.39
N PHE A 94 -6.05 -3.99 -10.43
CA PHE A 94 -6.38 -5.40 -10.58
C PHE A 94 -6.76 -5.64 -12.05
N ALA A 95 -6.27 -6.73 -12.63
CA ALA A 95 -6.69 -7.20 -13.93
C ALA A 95 -7.01 -8.68 -13.82
N SER A 96 -8.22 -9.07 -14.23
CA SER A 96 -8.57 -10.47 -14.47
C SER A 96 -8.08 -10.84 -15.85
N GLU A 97 -7.68 -12.08 -16.06
CA GLU A 97 -6.91 -12.42 -17.24
C GLU A 97 -7.39 -13.66 -17.97
N SER A 98 -7.04 -13.68 -19.24
CA SER A 98 -7.07 -14.78 -20.19
C SER A 98 -6.09 -15.90 -19.81
N ASN A 99 -6.08 -16.96 -20.57
CA ASN A 99 -5.08 -18.01 -20.50
C ASN A 99 -3.66 -17.45 -20.67
N PHE A 100 -2.67 -18.10 -20.08
CA PHE A 100 -1.28 -17.64 -20.07
C PHE A 100 -0.72 -17.36 -21.47
N HIS A 101 -1.00 -18.23 -22.43
CA HIS A 101 -0.49 -18.11 -23.80
C HIS A 101 -1.26 -17.10 -24.67
N GLU A 102 -2.38 -16.58 -24.20
CA GLU A 102 -3.22 -15.58 -24.88
C GLU A 102 -3.09 -14.18 -24.27
N HIS A 103 -2.26 -14.07 -23.20
CA HIS A 103 -2.13 -12.80 -22.46
C HIS A 103 -1.41 -11.76 -23.29
N ALA A 104 -2.07 -10.61 -23.52
CA ALA A 104 -1.50 -9.52 -24.29
C ALA A 104 -0.35 -8.83 -23.57
N THR A 105 0.77 -8.59 -24.29
CA THR A 105 1.98 -7.95 -23.73
C THR A 105 1.66 -6.56 -23.17
N GLU A 106 0.76 -5.81 -23.81
CA GLU A 106 0.35 -4.48 -23.36
C GLU A 106 -0.35 -4.51 -21.99
N GLN A 107 -1.11 -5.57 -21.72
CA GLN A 107 -1.73 -5.77 -20.39
C GLN A 107 -0.68 -6.14 -19.34
N TRP A 108 0.26 -7.01 -19.70
CA TRP A 108 1.40 -7.32 -18.86
C TRP A 108 2.17 -6.05 -18.47
N ASP A 109 2.58 -5.25 -19.44
CA ASP A 109 3.35 -4.02 -19.22
C ASP A 109 2.57 -3.03 -18.35
N LYS A 110 1.28 -2.84 -18.64
CA LYS A 110 0.41 -1.96 -17.86
C LYS A 110 0.30 -2.39 -16.40
N VAL A 111 0.13 -3.69 -16.14
CA VAL A 111 0.00 -4.20 -14.77
C VAL A 111 1.34 -4.09 -14.04
N LEU A 112 2.45 -4.45 -14.66
CA LEU A 112 3.77 -4.29 -14.05
C LEU A 112 4.10 -2.82 -13.77
N ALA A 113 3.83 -1.92 -14.70
CA ALA A 113 4.06 -0.49 -14.51
C ALA A 113 3.32 0.05 -13.28
N ASN A 114 2.05 -0.34 -13.09
CA ASN A 114 1.23 0.16 -12.00
C ASN A 114 1.45 -0.55 -10.65
N ASN A 115 1.81 -1.84 -10.64
CA ASN A 115 1.83 -2.63 -9.42
C ASN A 115 3.24 -2.98 -8.90
N LEU A 116 4.27 -2.89 -9.74
CA LEU A 116 5.65 -3.22 -9.37
C LEU A 116 6.60 -2.06 -9.64
N THR A 117 6.65 -1.57 -10.89
CA THR A 117 7.56 -0.49 -11.27
C THR A 117 7.24 0.79 -10.50
N SER A 118 5.96 1.09 -10.29
CA SER A 118 5.53 2.20 -9.44
C SER A 118 6.09 2.11 -8.02
N VAL A 119 6.01 0.92 -7.39
CA VAL A 119 6.57 0.71 -6.05
C VAL A 119 8.07 0.97 -6.03
N TYR A 120 8.80 0.51 -7.06
CA TYR A 120 10.23 0.81 -7.21
C TYR A 120 10.48 2.33 -7.32
N PHE A 121 9.71 3.06 -8.14
CA PHE A 121 9.86 4.51 -8.27
C PHE A 121 9.65 5.23 -6.94
N PHE A 122 8.55 4.93 -6.24
CA PHE A 122 8.28 5.53 -4.95
C PHE A 122 9.36 5.19 -3.92
N MET A 123 9.73 3.93 -3.77
CA MET A 123 10.81 3.52 -2.86
C MET A 123 12.13 4.24 -3.13
N LYS A 124 12.49 4.44 -4.41
CA LYS A 124 13.71 5.18 -4.81
C LYS A 124 13.72 6.59 -4.24
N TYR A 125 12.65 7.34 -4.40
CA TYR A 125 12.58 8.74 -3.96
C TYR A 125 12.26 8.87 -2.47
N GLU A 126 11.44 7.98 -1.91
CA GLU A 126 11.19 7.89 -0.48
C GLU A 126 12.48 7.63 0.31
N ILE A 127 13.26 6.65 -0.10
CA ILE A 127 14.55 6.33 0.53
C ILE A 127 15.50 7.52 0.41
N LYS A 128 15.59 8.16 -0.77
CA LYS A 128 16.39 9.39 -0.96
C LYS A 128 15.98 10.48 0.03
N ALA A 129 14.69 10.73 0.21
CA ALA A 129 14.17 11.68 1.19
C ALA A 129 14.43 11.24 2.63
N MET A 130 14.26 9.96 2.92
CA MET A 130 14.50 9.39 4.24
C MET A 130 15.99 9.42 4.65
N LEU A 131 16.93 9.31 3.74
CA LEU A 131 18.36 9.43 4.01
C LEU A 131 18.79 10.85 4.40
N SER A 132 18.05 11.88 4.01
CA SER A 132 18.36 13.27 4.35
C SER A 132 17.91 13.67 5.77
N ARG A 133 17.11 12.82 6.46
CA ARG A 133 16.67 13.07 7.84
C ARG A 133 17.78 12.74 8.87
N PRO A 134 17.68 13.20 10.14
CA PRO A 134 18.57 12.73 11.19
C PRO A 134 18.49 11.20 11.36
N LYS A 135 19.62 10.49 11.32
CA LYS A 135 19.68 9.01 11.41
C LYS A 135 19.00 8.40 12.65
N LYS A 136 18.90 9.15 13.74
CA LYS A 136 18.21 8.71 14.97
C LYS A 136 16.68 8.69 14.83
N GLU A 137 16.13 9.41 13.87
CA GLU A 137 14.69 9.40 13.62
C GLU A 137 14.34 8.19 12.74
N PRO A 138 13.50 7.25 13.21
CA PRO A 138 13.16 6.07 12.43
C PRO A 138 12.34 6.44 11.18
N ALA A 139 12.55 5.71 10.10
CA ALA A 139 11.68 5.74 8.94
C ALA A 139 11.23 4.33 8.56
N VAL A 140 10.03 4.22 7.99
CA VAL A 140 9.45 2.94 7.63
C VAL A 140 8.75 3.03 6.28
N ILE A 141 9.03 2.07 5.42
CA ILE A 141 8.29 1.81 4.19
C ILE A 141 7.45 0.54 4.40
N VAL A 142 6.17 0.62 4.07
CA VAL A 142 5.29 -0.54 4.00
C VAL A 142 4.76 -0.65 2.56
N ASN A 143 4.93 -1.80 1.95
CA ASN A 143 4.46 -2.06 0.60
C ASN A 143 3.20 -2.93 0.62
N ASN A 144 2.18 -2.56 -0.14
CA ASN A 144 0.96 -3.35 -0.27
C ASN A 144 1.16 -4.47 -1.30
N ALA A 145 1.52 -5.66 -0.82
CA ALA A 145 1.61 -6.86 -1.62
C ALA A 145 0.21 -7.49 -1.85
N SER A 146 0.06 -8.75 -1.62
CA SER A 146 -1.19 -9.53 -1.66
C SER A 146 -0.88 -10.96 -1.24
N ILE A 147 -1.87 -11.72 -0.81
CA ILE A 147 -1.74 -13.18 -0.60
C ILE A 147 -1.22 -13.91 -1.86
N VAL A 148 -1.49 -13.37 -3.06
CA VAL A 148 -0.96 -13.94 -4.31
C VAL A 148 0.53 -13.68 -4.51
N ALA A 149 1.19 -12.93 -3.63
CA ALA A 149 2.63 -12.83 -3.59
C ALA A 149 3.32 -14.08 -3.01
N HIS A 150 2.55 -15.03 -2.47
CA HIS A 150 3.03 -16.27 -1.85
C HIS A 150 2.63 -17.52 -2.64
N ARG A 151 1.66 -17.42 -3.53
CA ARG A 151 1.13 -18.56 -4.31
C ARG A 151 0.47 -18.10 -5.60
N GLY A 152 0.28 -19.01 -6.54
CA GLY A 152 -0.60 -18.78 -7.69
C GLY A 152 -2.07 -18.72 -7.28
N SER A 153 -2.88 -18.11 -8.11
CA SER A 153 -4.34 -18.05 -7.93
C SER A 153 -5.02 -18.06 -9.30
N SER A 154 -6.00 -18.91 -9.46
CA SER A 154 -6.84 -18.92 -10.67
C SER A 154 -7.76 -17.71 -10.80
N ALA A 155 -7.93 -16.95 -9.72
CA ALA A 155 -8.75 -15.72 -9.70
C ALA A 155 -7.92 -14.45 -9.91
N SER A 156 -6.60 -14.56 -9.99
CA SER A 156 -5.69 -13.42 -10.13
C SER A 156 -4.91 -13.52 -11.42
N GLY A 157 -4.73 -12.39 -12.08
CA GLY A 157 -4.00 -12.35 -13.32
C GLY A 157 -2.51 -12.66 -13.21
N ILE A 158 -1.91 -13.11 -14.32
CA ILE A 158 -0.51 -13.53 -14.45
C ILE A 158 0.42 -12.39 -14.07
N ALA A 159 0.24 -11.22 -14.69
CA ALA A 159 1.05 -10.04 -14.45
C ALA A 159 0.87 -9.50 -13.02
N TYR A 160 -0.35 -9.57 -12.47
CA TYR A 160 -0.62 -9.18 -11.09
C TYR A 160 0.12 -10.09 -10.10
N THR A 161 0.05 -11.40 -10.31
CA THR A 161 0.77 -12.38 -9.48
C THR A 161 2.28 -12.15 -9.52
N ALA A 162 2.86 -11.98 -10.72
CA ALA A 162 4.28 -11.67 -10.88
C ALA A 162 4.67 -10.35 -10.19
N ALA A 163 3.86 -9.30 -10.36
CA ALA A 163 4.11 -7.99 -9.73
C ALA A 163 4.11 -8.12 -8.20
N LYS A 164 3.13 -8.81 -7.62
CA LYS A 164 3.01 -8.95 -6.16
C LYS A 164 4.13 -9.80 -5.55
N HIS A 165 4.61 -10.84 -6.24
CA HIS A 165 5.85 -11.55 -5.85
C HIS A 165 7.07 -10.63 -5.89
N GLY A 166 7.18 -9.79 -6.93
CA GLY A 166 8.27 -8.82 -7.07
C GLY A 166 8.33 -7.81 -5.92
N ILE A 167 7.19 -7.39 -5.37
CA ILE A 167 7.12 -6.49 -4.21
C ILE A 167 7.82 -7.10 -2.99
N LEU A 168 7.67 -8.41 -2.73
CA LEU A 168 8.37 -9.07 -1.62
C LEU A 168 9.89 -9.02 -1.82
N GLY A 169 10.37 -9.15 -3.07
CA GLY A 169 11.78 -9.00 -3.42
C GLY A 169 12.31 -7.59 -3.12
N LEU A 170 11.60 -6.55 -3.59
CA LEU A 170 11.95 -5.15 -3.33
C LEU A 170 11.97 -4.85 -1.82
N THR A 171 10.97 -5.34 -1.09
CA THR A 171 10.85 -5.16 0.36
C THR A 171 12.05 -5.73 1.11
N ARG A 172 12.41 -6.99 0.83
CA ARG A 172 13.55 -7.67 1.47
C ARG A 172 14.88 -7.02 1.13
N GLN A 173 15.07 -6.63 -0.13
CA GLN A 173 16.31 -5.98 -0.57
C GLN A 173 16.49 -4.63 0.11
N ALA A 174 15.44 -3.79 0.18
CA ALA A 174 15.52 -2.50 0.84
C ALA A 174 15.74 -2.64 2.36
N ALA A 175 15.09 -3.60 3.00
CA ALA A 175 15.26 -3.88 4.42
C ALA A 175 16.71 -4.19 4.80
N LEU A 176 17.45 -4.88 3.94
CA LEU A 176 18.88 -5.19 4.14
C LEU A 176 19.78 -4.00 3.80
N ALA A 177 19.47 -3.31 2.70
CA ALA A 177 20.36 -2.27 2.17
C ALA A 177 20.42 -1.00 3.04
N TYR A 178 19.36 -0.70 3.82
CA TYR A 178 19.22 0.56 4.56
C TYR A 178 19.01 0.40 6.06
N VAL A 179 19.35 -0.77 6.61
CA VAL A 179 19.25 -1.03 8.06
C VAL A 179 20.13 -0.09 8.89
N ASP A 180 21.35 0.19 8.42
CA ASP A 180 22.29 1.10 9.09
C ASP A 180 21.86 2.58 9.05
N ASP A 181 20.90 2.90 8.19
CA ASP A 181 20.30 4.23 8.08
C ASP A 181 19.00 4.36 8.90
N ASN A 182 18.67 3.34 9.72
CA ASN A 182 17.45 3.26 10.52
C ASN A 182 16.18 3.39 9.66
N ILE A 183 16.19 2.75 8.48
CA ILE A 183 15.04 2.61 7.57
C ILE A 183 14.61 1.15 7.60
N ARG A 184 13.38 0.89 8.01
CA ARG A 184 12.76 -0.43 7.93
C ARG A 184 11.85 -0.52 6.71
N CYS A 185 11.83 -1.67 6.08
CA CYS A 185 10.95 -1.94 4.94
C CYS A 185 10.22 -3.26 5.16
N ASN A 186 8.89 -3.22 5.16
CA ASN A 186 8.04 -4.40 5.32
C ASN A 186 6.92 -4.39 4.27
N SER A 187 6.18 -5.47 4.18
CA SER A 187 4.97 -5.54 3.35
C SER A 187 3.78 -6.07 4.14
N VAL A 188 2.61 -5.79 3.62
CA VAL A 188 1.35 -6.40 4.04
C VAL A 188 0.75 -7.14 2.85
N SER A 189 0.16 -8.32 3.11
CA SER A 189 -0.48 -9.16 2.10
C SER A 189 -1.96 -9.35 2.42
N PRO A 190 -2.83 -8.45 1.92
CA PRO A 190 -4.27 -8.60 2.11
C PRO A 190 -4.85 -9.82 1.40
N GLY A 191 -5.84 -10.45 2.04
CA GLY A 191 -6.81 -11.33 1.42
C GLY A 191 -7.91 -10.56 0.67
N PRO A 192 -9.05 -11.20 0.37
CA PRO A 192 -10.21 -10.56 -0.26
C PRO A 192 -10.70 -9.38 0.60
N THR A 193 -10.48 -8.17 0.11
CA THR A 193 -10.82 -6.92 0.81
C THR A 193 -11.84 -6.15 0.00
N LEU A 194 -12.90 -5.61 0.63
CA LEU A 194 -13.89 -4.80 -0.05
C LEU A 194 -13.29 -3.47 -0.50
N THR A 195 -13.02 -3.37 -1.80
CA THR A 195 -12.47 -2.19 -2.46
C THR A 195 -13.17 -1.97 -3.81
N ASN A 196 -12.90 -0.86 -4.47
CA ASN A 196 -13.42 -0.67 -5.83
C ASN A 196 -13.00 -1.78 -6.81
N ALA A 197 -11.85 -2.41 -6.58
CA ALA A 197 -11.32 -3.48 -7.41
C ALA A 197 -12.06 -4.83 -7.23
N THR A 198 -12.61 -5.08 -6.05
CA THR A 198 -13.27 -6.34 -5.66
C THR A 198 -14.78 -6.21 -5.48
N ARG A 199 -15.31 -5.00 -5.63
CA ARG A 199 -16.71 -4.65 -5.40
C ARG A 199 -17.69 -5.56 -6.15
N SER A 200 -17.42 -5.82 -7.43
CA SER A 200 -18.28 -6.68 -8.27
C SER A 200 -18.42 -8.11 -7.74
N VAL A 201 -17.45 -8.59 -6.98
CA VAL A 201 -17.45 -9.93 -6.37
C VAL A 201 -18.03 -9.88 -4.95
N LEU A 202 -17.67 -8.88 -4.16
CA LEU A 202 -17.98 -8.81 -2.73
C LEU A 202 -19.28 -8.05 -2.40
N GLU A 203 -19.87 -7.33 -3.36
CA GLU A 203 -21.23 -6.73 -3.25
C GLU A 203 -22.27 -7.49 -4.09
N GLY A 204 -21.96 -8.74 -4.47
CA GLY A 204 -22.91 -9.64 -5.15
C GLY A 204 -24.00 -10.21 -4.22
N PRO A 205 -24.80 -11.17 -4.70
CA PRO A 205 -25.82 -11.82 -3.89
C PRO A 205 -25.20 -12.42 -2.61
N PRO A 206 -25.79 -12.20 -1.42
CA PRO A 206 -25.18 -12.55 -0.13
C PRO A 206 -24.72 -14.03 -0.02
N ASP A 207 -25.53 -14.96 -0.54
CA ASP A 207 -25.18 -16.38 -0.50
C ASP A 207 -23.97 -16.72 -1.39
N GLN A 208 -23.83 -16.05 -2.54
CA GLN A 208 -22.68 -16.24 -3.43
C GLN A 208 -21.42 -15.65 -2.80
N VAL A 209 -21.52 -14.45 -2.22
CA VAL A 209 -20.40 -13.80 -1.51
C VAL A 209 -19.96 -14.66 -0.34
N LYS A 210 -20.89 -15.15 0.49
CA LYS A 210 -20.59 -16.03 1.61
C LYS A 210 -19.95 -17.34 1.15
N SER A 211 -20.48 -17.97 0.11
CA SER A 211 -19.92 -19.19 -0.48
C SER A 211 -18.48 -18.96 -0.98
N PHE A 212 -18.25 -17.86 -1.70
CA PHE A 212 -16.92 -17.48 -2.16
C PHE A 212 -15.97 -17.27 -0.97
N LEU A 213 -16.32 -16.44 0.01
CA LEU A 213 -15.45 -16.17 1.15
C LEU A 213 -15.14 -17.45 1.95
N SER A 214 -16.13 -18.31 2.21
CA SER A 214 -15.91 -19.58 2.89
C SER A 214 -15.01 -20.53 2.12
N SER A 215 -14.99 -20.44 0.78
CA SER A 215 -14.11 -21.25 -0.05
C SER A 215 -12.65 -20.80 0.02
N VAL A 216 -12.42 -19.50 0.22
CA VAL A 216 -11.07 -18.93 0.14
C VAL A 216 -10.41 -18.70 1.50
N ASN A 217 -11.13 -18.30 2.54
CA ASN A 217 -10.51 -18.10 3.86
C ASN A 217 -11.30 -18.76 5.01
N PRO A 218 -10.61 -19.27 6.04
CA PRO A 218 -11.22 -19.92 7.20
C PRO A 218 -12.18 -19.05 8.02
N MET A 219 -11.95 -17.74 8.09
CA MET A 219 -12.84 -16.82 8.81
C MET A 219 -14.13 -16.52 8.05
N SER A 220 -14.17 -16.86 6.74
CA SER A 220 -15.35 -16.69 5.88
C SER A 220 -15.87 -15.25 5.76
N GLU A 221 -15.00 -14.27 5.98
CA GLU A 221 -15.29 -12.84 5.96
C GLU A 221 -14.32 -12.11 5.00
N ALA A 222 -14.78 -11.00 4.42
CA ALA A 222 -13.89 -10.11 3.71
C ALA A 222 -12.99 -9.38 4.71
N VAL A 223 -11.74 -9.14 4.34
CA VAL A 223 -10.83 -8.33 5.16
C VAL A 223 -11.32 -6.89 5.15
N ASP A 224 -11.37 -6.27 6.32
CA ASP A 224 -11.66 -4.84 6.41
C ASP A 224 -10.41 -4.02 6.02
N ALA A 225 -10.62 -2.91 5.31
CA ALA A 225 -9.55 -1.98 5.00
C ALA A 225 -8.92 -1.36 6.26
N ASP A 226 -9.70 -1.21 7.32
CA ASP A 226 -9.23 -0.69 8.61
C ASP A 226 -8.30 -1.67 9.33
N ASP A 227 -8.48 -2.99 9.21
CA ASP A 227 -7.55 -3.99 9.76
C ASP A 227 -6.18 -3.92 9.07
N ILE A 228 -6.19 -3.68 7.76
CA ILE A 228 -4.95 -3.49 7.00
C ILE A 228 -4.29 -2.17 7.43
N ALA A 229 -5.04 -1.09 7.52
CA ALA A 229 -4.55 0.22 7.96
C ALA A 229 -3.97 0.16 9.38
N ALA A 230 -4.62 -0.53 10.32
CA ALA A 230 -4.11 -0.75 11.68
C ALA A 230 -2.77 -1.50 11.67
N THR A 231 -2.64 -2.52 10.82
CA THR A 231 -1.37 -3.27 10.66
C THR A 231 -0.28 -2.38 10.08
N VAL A 232 -0.58 -1.54 9.10
CA VAL A 232 0.36 -0.56 8.53
C VAL A 232 0.85 0.42 9.61
N LEU A 233 -0.06 0.97 10.43
CA LEU A 233 0.30 1.84 11.54
C LEU A 233 1.18 1.11 12.59
N PHE A 234 0.84 -0.13 12.92
CA PHE A 234 1.66 -0.95 13.82
C PHE A 234 3.08 -1.09 13.27
N LEU A 235 3.25 -1.43 12.00
CA LEU A 235 4.56 -1.57 11.37
C LEU A 235 5.35 -0.24 11.36
N CYS A 236 4.66 0.90 11.25
CA CYS A 236 5.25 2.24 11.32
C CYS A 236 5.60 2.68 12.74
N SER A 237 5.06 2.03 13.76
CA SER A 237 5.26 2.41 15.16
C SER A 237 6.57 1.87 15.75
N SER A 238 6.95 2.41 16.90
CA SER A 238 8.08 1.90 17.70
C SER A 238 7.86 0.49 18.27
N LYS A 239 6.62 -0.01 18.26
CA LYS A 239 6.29 -1.36 18.73
C LYS A 239 6.72 -2.45 17.74
N ALA A 240 7.05 -2.07 16.51
CA ALA A 240 7.51 -2.96 15.44
C ALA A 240 9.01 -2.80 15.12
N ASN A 241 9.81 -2.24 16.01
CA ASN A 241 11.21 -1.89 15.73
C ASN A 241 12.08 -3.06 15.26
N MET A 242 11.77 -4.30 15.65
CA MET A 242 12.51 -5.50 15.24
C MET A 242 11.86 -6.23 14.06
N ILE A 243 10.82 -5.66 13.45
CA ILE A 243 10.19 -6.20 12.24
C ILE A 243 10.77 -5.47 11.04
N ASN A 244 11.58 -6.17 10.24
CA ASN A 244 12.23 -5.63 9.05
C ASN A 244 12.39 -6.73 7.99
N GLY A 245 12.03 -6.46 6.74
CA GLY A 245 12.09 -7.40 5.63
C GLY A 245 10.97 -8.46 5.63
N HIS A 246 9.96 -8.30 6.49
CA HIS A 246 8.87 -9.26 6.62
C HIS A 246 7.62 -8.84 5.85
N ASP A 247 6.81 -9.84 5.51
CA ASP A 247 5.47 -9.69 4.98
C ASP A 247 4.45 -10.16 6.02
N ILE A 248 3.40 -9.38 6.24
CA ILE A 248 2.34 -9.69 7.20
C ILE A 248 1.04 -9.96 6.42
N PRO A 249 0.59 -11.23 6.35
CA PRO A 249 -0.72 -11.56 5.78
C PRO A 249 -1.86 -11.04 6.68
N ILE A 250 -2.85 -10.39 6.05
CA ILE A 250 -4.13 -10.03 6.68
C ILE A 250 -5.21 -10.66 5.79
N ASP A 251 -5.53 -11.92 6.03
CA ASP A 251 -6.20 -12.76 5.05
C ASP A 251 -7.23 -13.75 5.63
N GLY A 252 -7.56 -13.62 6.92
CA GLY A 252 -8.48 -14.55 7.61
C GLY A 252 -7.98 -15.99 7.64
N GLY A 253 -6.66 -16.21 7.57
CA GLY A 253 -6.03 -17.53 7.58
C GLY A 253 -5.96 -18.19 6.19
N GLN A 254 -6.18 -17.47 5.10
CA GLN A 254 -6.21 -18.03 3.73
C GLN A 254 -4.89 -18.69 3.33
N LEU A 255 -3.74 -18.11 3.70
CA LEU A 255 -2.42 -18.70 3.43
C LEU A 255 -2.10 -19.92 4.30
N SER A 256 -2.80 -20.09 5.42
CA SER A 256 -2.64 -21.24 6.31
C SER A 256 -3.53 -22.45 5.90
N LYS A 257 -4.43 -22.24 4.95
CA LYS A 257 -5.30 -23.30 4.42
C LYS A 257 -4.52 -24.14 3.42
N LEU A 258 -4.51 -25.46 3.63
CA LEU A 258 -3.88 -26.46 2.76
C LEU A 258 -4.61 -26.63 1.43
#